data_fb8c523b39b43c141542fdab2b81a1ed
#
_entry.id   fb8c523b39b43c141542fdab2b81a1ed
#
_cell.length_a   1.000
_cell.length_b   1.000
_cell.length_c   1.000
_cell.angle_alpha   90.00
_cell.angle_beta   90.00
_cell.angle_gamma   90.00
#
_symmetry.space_group_name_H-M   'P 1'
#
loop_
_entity.id
_entity.type
_entity.pdbx_description
1 polymer ?
#
loop_
_entity_poly.entity_id
_entity_poly.type
_entity_poly.pdbx_seq_one_letter_code
_entity_poly.pdbx_strand_id
1 'polypeptide(L)'
;MRRYLGDTFYGGGEWVLLTAWLGTHMAAVGDLEGARQRLDWVESMFTADGDLPEQVTVHPQAPDMVAPWVMRWGPVARPLLWSHGMHLVLVRALRDASAVR
;
A
#
# COMPACT_ATOMS: atom_id res chain seq x y z
N MET A 1 3.02 -1.76 4.52
CA MET A 1 4.27 -2.53 4.38
C MET A 1 5.37 -1.65 3.80
N ARG A 2 6.53 -1.65 4.40
CA ARG A 2 7.69 -0.90 3.93
C ARG A 2 8.50 -1.70 2.94
N ARG A 3 9.30 -1.03 2.09
CA ARG A 3 10.16 -1.74 1.12
C ARG A 3 11.26 -2.53 1.82
N TYR A 4 12.05 -1.87 2.65
CA TYR A 4 13.14 -2.50 3.39
C TYR A 4 13.57 -1.63 4.58
N LEU A 5 14.24 -2.25 5.52
CA LEU A 5 14.79 -1.55 6.68
C LEU A 5 15.91 -0.61 6.23
N GLY A 6 15.85 0.64 6.69
CA GLY A 6 16.82 1.65 6.29
C GLY A 6 16.47 2.40 5.01
N ASP A 7 15.30 2.15 4.42
CA ASP A 7 14.81 2.90 3.26
C ASP A 7 14.59 4.36 3.64
N THR A 8 15.19 5.28 2.91
CA THR A 8 15.08 6.72 3.13
C THR A 8 14.24 7.44 2.08
N PHE A 9 13.84 6.74 1.03
CA PHE A 9 13.06 7.33 -0.07
C PHE A 9 11.73 7.86 0.47
N TYR A 10 11.54 9.18 0.40
CA TYR A 10 10.43 9.88 1.03
C TYR A 10 10.24 9.51 2.50
N GLY A 11 11.34 9.27 3.21
CA GLY A 11 11.33 8.90 4.61
C GLY A 11 11.11 7.42 4.88
N GLY A 12 11.03 6.58 3.85
CA GLY A 12 10.86 5.13 4.03
C GLY A 12 9.49 4.76 4.60
N GLY A 13 8.44 5.33 4.05
CA GLY A 13 7.07 5.09 4.49
C GLY A 13 6.50 3.73 4.04
N GLU A 14 5.23 3.53 4.33
CA GLU A 14 4.51 2.32 3.97
C GLU A 14 3.96 2.42 2.55
N TRP A 15 4.10 1.36 1.78
CA TRP A 15 3.75 1.31 0.38
C TRP A 15 2.41 0.62 0.16
N VAL A 16 1.54 1.27 -0.60
CA VAL A 16 0.19 0.76 -0.87
C VAL A 16 0.25 -0.53 -1.69
N LEU A 17 0.99 -0.53 -2.80
CA LEU A 17 1.06 -1.72 -3.65
C LEU A 17 1.65 -2.93 -2.93
N LEU A 18 2.64 -2.73 -2.06
CA LEU A 18 3.26 -3.82 -1.33
C LEU A 18 2.32 -4.40 -0.28
N THR A 19 1.55 -3.55 0.39
CA THR A 19 0.55 -3.99 1.36
C THR A 19 -0.55 -4.80 0.67
N ALA A 20 -1.02 -4.34 -0.50
CA ALA A 20 -2.00 -5.08 -1.29
C ALA A 20 -1.44 -6.42 -1.79
N TRP A 21 -0.18 -6.43 -2.19
CA TRP A 21 0.50 -7.66 -2.63
C TRP A 21 0.62 -8.67 -1.49
N LEU A 22 1.02 -8.22 -0.31
CA LEU A 22 1.06 -9.07 0.89
C LEU A 22 -0.33 -9.64 1.19
N GLY A 23 -1.38 -8.82 1.15
CA GLY A 23 -2.75 -9.28 1.35
C GLY A 23 -3.19 -10.33 0.33
N THR A 24 -2.78 -10.18 -0.93
CA THR A 24 -3.05 -11.17 -1.98
C THR A 24 -2.41 -12.52 -1.64
N HIS A 25 -1.16 -12.51 -1.17
CA HIS A 25 -0.50 -13.73 -0.71
C HIS A 25 -1.24 -14.36 0.48
N MET A 26 -1.63 -13.56 1.45
CA MET A 26 -2.39 -14.03 2.61
C MET A 26 -3.69 -14.72 2.18
N ALA A 27 -4.42 -14.15 1.23
CA ALA A 27 -5.63 -14.76 0.69
C ALA A 27 -5.31 -16.11 0.03
N ALA A 28 -4.21 -16.20 -0.69
CA ALA A 28 -3.80 -17.43 -1.39
C ALA A 28 -3.48 -18.56 -0.42
N VAL A 29 -2.92 -18.27 0.73
CA VAL A 29 -2.57 -19.29 1.74
C VAL A 29 -3.67 -19.49 2.79
N GLY A 30 -4.83 -18.86 2.62
CA GLY A 30 -5.99 -19.08 3.48
C GLY A 30 -6.09 -18.16 4.69
N ASP A 31 -5.20 -17.20 4.86
CA ASP A 31 -5.28 -16.18 5.92
C ASP A 31 -6.21 -15.06 5.47
N LEU A 32 -7.51 -15.33 5.46
CA LEU A 32 -8.50 -14.38 4.96
C LEU A 32 -8.66 -13.16 5.88
N GLU A 33 -8.52 -13.35 7.18
CA GLU A 33 -8.58 -12.23 8.12
C GLU A 33 -7.42 -11.27 7.90
N GLY A 34 -6.20 -11.79 7.80
CA GLY A 34 -5.02 -10.99 7.50
C GLY A 34 -5.14 -10.26 6.17
N ALA A 35 -5.68 -10.94 5.14
CA ALA A 35 -5.92 -10.34 3.84
C ALA A 35 -6.94 -9.20 3.92
N ARG A 36 -8.04 -9.36 4.65
CA ARG A 36 -9.04 -8.31 4.84
C ARG A 36 -8.48 -7.10 5.58
N GLN A 37 -7.64 -7.33 6.58
CA GLN A 37 -6.99 -6.24 7.31
C GLN A 37 -6.11 -5.40 6.36
N ARG A 38 -5.40 -6.04 5.43
CA ARG A 38 -4.59 -5.34 4.43
C ARG A 38 -5.46 -4.59 3.44
N LEU A 39 -6.56 -5.20 3.01
CA LEU A 39 -7.53 -4.52 2.14
C LEU A 39 -8.12 -3.28 2.82
N ASP A 40 -8.53 -3.40 4.07
CA ASP A 40 -9.07 -2.27 4.84
C ASP A 40 -8.06 -1.14 4.94
N TRP A 41 -6.80 -1.46 5.21
CA TRP A 41 -5.75 -0.45 5.27
C TRP A 41 -5.54 0.23 3.91
N VAL A 42 -5.45 -0.55 2.83
CA VAL A 42 -5.30 0.00 1.47
C VAL A 42 -6.47 0.93 1.13
N GLU A 43 -7.70 0.49 1.43
CA GLU A 43 -8.90 1.29 1.13
C GLU A 43 -8.98 2.54 1.99
N SER A 44 -8.38 2.53 3.18
CA SER A 44 -8.29 3.73 4.01
C SER A 44 -7.31 4.77 3.46
N MET A 45 -6.46 4.39 2.51
CA MET A 45 -5.48 5.29 1.90
C MET A 45 -6.01 6.04 0.67
N PHE A 46 -7.21 5.73 0.18
CA PHE A 46 -7.81 6.52 -0.89
C PHE A 46 -7.96 7.97 -0.47
N THR A 47 -7.57 8.89 -1.36
CA THR A 47 -7.80 10.31 -1.15
C THR A 47 -9.26 10.67 -1.41
N ALA A 48 -9.66 11.89 -1.08
CA ALA A 48 -11.01 12.40 -1.37
C ALA A 48 -11.34 12.34 -2.87
N ASP A 49 -10.34 12.40 -3.73
CA ASP A 49 -10.49 12.31 -5.19
C ASP A 49 -10.55 10.86 -5.70
N GLY A 50 -10.40 9.88 -4.81
CA GLY A 50 -10.41 8.46 -5.20
C GLY A 50 -9.07 7.94 -5.69
N ASP A 51 -7.96 8.60 -5.35
CA ASP A 51 -6.62 8.23 -5.76
C ASP A 51 -5.92 7.40 -4.71
N LEU A 52 -5.09 6.44 -5.14
CA LEU A 52 -4.16 5.73 -4.29
C LEU A 52 -2.73 6.22 -4.54
N PRO A 53 -1.99 6.60 -3.48
CA PRO A 53 -0.59 7.01 -3.63
C PRO A 53 0.34 5.80 -3.74
N GLU A 54 1.59 6.08 -4.12
CA GLU A 54 2.67 5.11 -4.07
C GLU A 54 2.91 4.66 -2.64
N GLN A 55 3.09 5.61 -1.73
CA GLN A 55 3.38 5.36 -0.33
C GLN A 55 2.79 6.48 0.53
N VAL A 56 2.71 6.22 1.83
CA VAL A 56 2.25 7.20 2.81
C VAL A 56 3.38 7.55 3.76
N THR A 57 3.46 8.83 4.13
CA THR A 57 4.54 9.37 4.94
C THR A 57 4.14 9.60 6.41
N VAL A 58 3.08 8.92 6.86
CA VAL A 58 2.54 9.11 8.22
C VAL A 58 3.45 8.49 9.28
N HIS A 59 4.02 7.31 8.98
CA HIS A 59 4.92 6.60 9.88
C HIS A 59 6.24 6.26 9.18
N PRO A 60 7.04 7.28 8.79
CA PRO A 60 8.28 7.04 8.06
C PRO A 60 9.37 6.50 8.98
N GLN A 61 10.23 5.64 8.44
CA GLN A 61 11.40 5.14 9.15
C GLN A 61 12.44 6.24 9.38
N ALA A 62 12.55 7.18 8.43
CA ALA A 62 13.49 8.29 8.44
C ALA A 62 12.71 9.59 8.23
N PRO A 63 12.05 10.12 9.29
CA PRO A 63 11.19 11.31 9.15
C PRO A 63 11.92 12.53 8.59
N ASP A 64 13.20 12.66 8.86
CA ASP A 64 14.03 13.78 8.36
C ASP A 64 14.20 13.77 6.85
N MET A 65 13.92 12.65 6.19
CA MET A 65 14.09 12.51 4.74
C MET A 65 12.83 12.79 3.95
N VAL A 66 11.68 13.00 4.62
CA VAL A 66 10.43 13.29 3.92
C VAL A 66 10.52 14.65 3.21
N ALA A 67 10.82 15.71 3.95
CA ALA A 67 10.88 17.06 3.39
C ALA A 67 11.95 17.23 2.30
N PRO A 68 13.19 16.73 2.45
CA PRO A 68 14.18 16.83 1.39
C PRO A 68 13.75 16.19 0.07
N TRP A 69 13.10 15.03 0.11
CA TRP A 69 12.58 14.38 -1.10
C TRP A 69 11.47 15.19 -1.74
N VAL A 70 10.51 15.66 -0.93
CA VAL A 70 9.39 16.48 -1.43
C VAL A 70 9.92 17.80 -2.02
N MET A 71 10.86 18.44 -1.39
CA MET A 71 11.43 19.70 -1.88
C MET A 71 12.15 19.53 -3.20
N ARG A 72 12.85 18.41 -3.39
CA ARG A 72 13.65 18.17 -4.60
C ARG A 72 12.81 17.63 -5.76
N TRP A 73 11.89 16.72 -5.49
CA TRP A 73 11.19 15.94 -6.52
C TRP A 73 9.68 16.13 -6.52
N GLY A 74 9.13 16.93 -5.58
CA GLY A 74 7.70 17.07 -5.40
C GLY A 74 7.11 15.97 -4.52
N PRO A 75 5.78 15.95 -4.35
CA PRO A 75 5.12 14.94 -3.50
C PRO A 75 5.29 13.54 -4.06
N VAL A 76 5.04 12.52 -3.22
CA VAL A 76 5.01 11.13 -3.67
C VAL A 76 4.02 10.96 -4.83
N ALA A 77 4.30 10.00 -5.71
CA ALA A 77 3.45 9.74 -6.86
C ALA A 77 1.99 9.47 -6.43
N ARG A 78 1.05 10.20 -7.04
CA ARG A 78 -0.38 10.09 -6.77
C ARG A 78 -1.18 10.66 -7.95
N PRO A 79 -2.08 9.88 -8.58
CA PRO A 79 -2.27 8.45 -8.34
C PRO A 79 -1.08 7.63 -8.86
N LEU A 80 -0.88 6.47 -8.26
CA LEU A 80 0.03 5.47 -8.83
C LEU A 80 -0.82 4.32 -9.38
N LEU A 81 -0.76 4.11 -10.68
CA LEU A 81 -1.57 3.09 -11.34
C LEU A 81 -1.30 1.68 -10.77
N TRP A 82 -0.05 1.39 -10.42
CA TRP A 82 0.34 0.12 -9.83
C TRP A 82 -0.37 -0.12 -8.49
N SER A 83 -0.50 0.91 -7.65
CA SER A 83 -1.27 0.81 -6.40
C SER A 83 -2.73 0.46 -6.66
N HIS A 84 -3.36 1.10 -7.65
CA HIS A 84 -4.73 0.80 -8.04
C HIS A 84 -4.87 -0.63 -8.57
N GLY A 85 -3.94 -1.05 -9.43
CA GLY A 85 -3.95 -2.40 -9.98
C GLY A 85 -3.85 -3.46 -8.89
N MET A 86 -2.94 -3.30 -7.94
CA MET A 86 -2.76 -4.25 -6.85
C MET A 86 -3.94 -4.25 -5.86
N HIS A 87 -4.62 -3.13 -5.68
CA HIS A 87 -5.86 -3.07 -4.92
C HIS A 87 -6.92 -3.98 -5.56
N LEU A 88 -7.10 -3.88 -6.87
CA LEU A 88 -8.07 -4.72 -7.58
C LEU A 88 -7.71 -6.19 -7.53
N VAL A 89 -6.42 -6.52 -7.63
CA VAL A 89 -5.93 -7.91 -7.50
C VAL A 89 -6.26 -8.47 -6.12
N LEU A 90 -6.07 -7.68 -5.06
CA LEU A 90 -6.41 -8.10 -3.70
C LEU A 90 -7.92 -8.31 -3.53
N VAL A 91 -8.74 -7.40 -4.03
CA VAL A 91 -10.19 -7.53 -3.97
C VAL A 91 -10.63 -8.82 -4.66
N ARG A 92 -10.08 -9.11 -5.84
CA ARG A 92 -10.40 -10.31 -6.60
C ARG A 92 -9.94 -11.57 -5.87
N ALA A 93 -8.73 -11.57 -5.31
CA ALA A 93 -8.20 -12.70 -4.55
C ALA A 93 -9.08 -13.04 -3.34
N LEU A 94 -9.53 -12.03 -2.60
CA LEU A 94 -10.43 -12.23 -1.47
C LEU A 94 -11.81 -12.76 -1.91
N ARG A 95 -12.35 -12.22 -3.00
CA ARG A 95 -13.63 -12.68 -3.55
C ARG A 95 -13.54 -14.14 -3.96
N ASP A 96 -12.50 -14.53 -4.68
CA ASP A 96 -12.32 -15.91 -5.14
C ASP A 96 -12.10 -16.87 -3.97
N ALA A 97 -11.31 -16.50 -2.99
CA ALA A 97 -11.07 -17.31 -1.80
C ALA A 97 -12.34 -17.50 -0.97
N SER A 98 -13.19 -16.48 -0.88
CA SER A 98 -14.46 -16.55 -0.16
C SER A 98 -15.49 -17.38 -0.92
N ALA A 99 -15.47 -17.38 -2.24
CA ALA A 99 -16.40 -18.14 -3.08
C ALA A 99 -16.17 -19.67 -3.03
N VAL A 100 -14.93 -20.09 -2.74
CA VAL A 100 -14.54 -21.51 -2.65
C VAL A 100 -15.01 -22.14 -1.35
N ARG A 101 -15.40 -21.33 -0.40
CA ARG A 101 -15.91 -21.76 0.90
C ARG A 101 -17.42 -21.79 0.91
#